data_69c10a17fb4e8a952a8ff1c006411bf6
#
_entry.id   69c10a17fb4e8a952a8ff1c006411bf6
#
_cell.length_a   1.000
_cell.length_b   1.000
_cell.length_c   1.000
_cell.angle_alpha   90.00
_cell.angle_beta   90.00
_cell.angle_gamma   90.00
#
_symmetry.space_group_name_H-M   'P 1'
#
loop_
_entity.id
_entity.type
_entity.pdbx_description
1 polymer ?
#
loop_
_entity_poly.entity_id
_entity_poly.type
_entity_poly.pdbx_seq_one_letter_code
_entity_poly.pdbx_strand_id
1 'polypeptide(L)'
;MINDKVIMIVENLIQSTKNGELEWIDKGSVDKRSYHREYYAIAEDGTKYEAEVKYTLSNSGSWVLESAPSIWVRSEKLPNGVFYIYGGQSELKEIISEFRKVMIDKYCQDMKPSEKVVEDALDGIAKGISLSTYRDNKLNKVLGVFGLGK
;
A
#
# COMPACT_ATOMS: atom_id res chain seq x y z
N MET A 1 25.86 -1.21 13.97
CA MET A 1 24.78 -0.25 14.13
C MET A 1 23.44 -0.94 13.91
N ILE A 2 22.38 -0.33 14.41
CA ILE A 2 21.06 -0.94 14.30
C ILE A 2 20.63 -1.10 12.85
N ASN A 3 20.86 -0.08 12.02
CA ASN A 3 20.43 -0.15 10.61
C ASN A 3 21.09 -1.30 9.84
N ASP A 4 22.32 -1.63 10.14
CA ASP A 4 22.97 -2.76 9.49
C ASP A 4 22.27 -4.07 9.84
N LYS A 5 21.80 -4.18 11.07
CA LYS A 5 21.06 -5.38 11.51
C LYS A 5 19.68 -5.43 10.86
N VAL A 6 19.05 -4.27 10.73
CA VAL A 6 17.73 -4.19 10.07
C VAL A 6 17.84 -4.60 8.61
N ILE A 7 18.86 -4.10 7.91
CA ILE A 7 19.09 -4.47 6.51
C ILE A 7 19.28 -5.98 6.40
N MET A 8 20.05 -6.57 7.29
CA MET A 8 20.25 -8.01 7.31
C MET A 8 18.94 -8.77 7.50
N ILE A 9 18.08 -8.30 8.40
CA ILE A 9 16.78 -8.91 8.62
C ILE A 9 15.95 -8.86 7.34
N VAL A 10 15.87 -7.69 6.70
CA VAL A 10 15.07 -7.53 5.49
C VAL A 10 15.63 -8.37 4.34
N GLU A 11 16.96 -8.42 4.19
CA GLU A 11 17.57 -9.28 3.19
C GLU A 11 17.20 -10.74 3.40
N ASN A 12 17.22 -11.19 4.65
CA ASN A 12 16.82 -12.55 4.99
C ASN A 12 15.35 -12.80 4.70
N LEU A 13 14.49 -11.82 4.98
CA LEU A 13 13.07 -11.93 4.65
C LEU A 13 12.87 -12.04 3.15
N ILE A 14 13.61 -11.27 2.37
CA ILE A 14 13.55 -11.32 0.91
C ILE A 14 13.92 -12.71 0.42
N GLN A 15 15.05 -13.23 0.85
CA GLN A 15 15.54 -14.53 0.38
C GLN A 15 14.63 -15.66 0.83
N SER A 16 14.21 -15.66 2.08
CA SER A 16 13.32 -16.71 2.59
C SER A 16 11.97 -16.70 1.90
N THR A 17 11.48 -15.53 1.55
CA THR A 17 10.23 -15.40 0.81
C THR A 17 10.39 -15.92 -0.62
N LYS A 18 11.47 -15.55 -1.29
CA LYS A 18 11.74 -16.03 -2.65
C LYS A 18 11.89 -17.54 -2.71
N ASN A 19 12.55 -18.11 -1.72
CA ASN A 19 12.83 -19.55 -1.69
C ASN A 19 11.67 -20.40 -1.19
N GLY A 20 10.59 -19.75 -0.75
CA GLY A 20 9.45 -20.47 -0.19
C GLY A 20 9.66 -21.00 1.21
N GLU A 21 10.75 -20.61 1.87
CA GLU A 21 11.01 -21.01 3.25
C GLU A 21 10.14 -20.26 4.25
N LEU A 22 9.69 -19.07 3.88
CA LEU A 22 8.82 -18.26 4.70
C LEU A 22 7.56 -17.96 3.89
N GLU A 23 6.41 -18.40 4.39
CA GLU A 23 5.13 -18.14 3.73
C GLU A 23 4.38 -17.05 4.46
N TRP A 24 3.90 -16.10 3.71
CA TRP A 24 3.11 -15.00 4.25
C TRP A 24 1.63 -15.35 4.13
N ILE A 25 0.92 -15.10 5.21
CA ILE A 25 -0.51 -15.40 5.30
C ILE A 25 -1.28 -14.08 5.29
N ASP A 26 -2.29 -13.99 4.44
CA ASP A 26 -3.14 -12.82 4.37
C ASP A 26 -3.99 -12.74 5.63
N LYS A 27 -3.94 -11.61 6.33
CA LYS A 27 -4.71 -11.40 7.55
C LYS A 27 -6.18 -11.08 7.27
N GLY A 28 -6.54 -11.05 6.01
CA GLY A 28 -7.86 -10.62 5.60
C GLY A 28 -7.85 -9.16 5.22
N SER A 29 -8.66 -8.84 4.24
CA SER A 29 -8.72 -7.48 3.74
C SER A 29 -9.60 -6.65 4.68
N VAL A 30 -9.03 -5.64 5.28
CA VAL A 30 -9.76 -4.71 6.13
C VAL A 30 -10.62 -3.81 5.25
N ASP A 31 -10.20 -3.59 4.01
CA ASP A 31 -10.91 -2.78 3.06
C ASP A 31 -11.37 -3.68 1.90
N LYS A 32 -12.64 -3.67 1.62
CA LYS A 32 -13.20 -4.45 0.51
C LYS A 32 -12.66 -4.06 -0.85
N ARG A 33 -12.00 -2.92 -0.93
CA ARG A 33 -11.42 -2.44 -2.18
C ARG A 33 -10.11 -3.12 -2.52
N SER A 34 -9.56 -3.88 -1.61
CA SER A 34 -8.40 -4.75 -1.87
C SER A 34 -7.12 -4.06 -2.31
N TYR A 35 -6.99 -2.77 -2.05
CA TYR A 35 -5.75 -2.07 -2.39
C TYR A 35 -4.81 -1.96 -1.20
N HIS A 36 -5.20 -2.51 -0.08
CA HIS A 36 -4.41 -2.56 1.14
C HIS A 36 -4.55 -3.98 1.71
N ARG A 37 -3.45 -4.69 1.76
CA ARG A 37 -3.41 -6.03 2.33
C ARG A 37 -2.35 -6.11 3.41
N GLU A 38 -2.67 -6.85 4.44
CA GLU A 38 -1.76 -7.11 5.53
C GLU A 38 -1.44 -8.58 5.59
N TYR A 39 -0.17 -8.89 5.81
CA TYR A 39 0.31 -10.25 5.85
C TYR A 39 1.09 -10.51 7.11
N TYR A 40 1.13 -11.75 7.55
CA TYR A 40 2.03 -12.16 8.60
C TYR A 40 2.73 -13.45 8.21
N ALA A 41 3.90 -13.68 8.79
CA ALA A 41 4.66 -14.90 8.60
C ALA A 41 5.34 -15.26 9.90
N ILE A 42 5.46 -16.55 10.18
CA ILE A 42 6.11 -17.04 11.40
C ILE A 42 7.32 -17.84 10.98
N ALA A 43 8.50 -17.42 11.46
CA ALA A 43 9.74 -18.13 11.20
C ALA A 43 9.87 -19.35 12.11
N GLU A 44 10.85 -20.21 11.79
CA GLU A 44 11.08 -21.43 12.56
C GLU A 44 11.33 -21.18 14.04
N ASP A 45 11.99 -20.07 14.36
CA ASP A 45 12.29 -19.74 15.74
C ASP A 45 11.11 -19.10 16.49
N GLY A 46 9.96 -19.00 15.83
CA GLY A 46 8.77 -18.41 16.43
C GLY A 46 8.64 -16.91 16.24
N THR A 47 9.63 -16.26 15.64
CA THR A 47 9.56 -14.82 15.35
C THR A 47 8.45 -14.58 14.35
N LYS A 48 7.57 -13.63 14.66
CA LYS A 48 6.46 -13.28 13.80
C LYS A 48 6.75 -11.96 13.10
N TYR A 49 6.59 -11.98 11.81
CA TYR A 49 6.76 -10.78 10.98
C TYR A 49 5.40 -10.35 10.46
N GLU A 50 5.17 -9.06 10.43
CA GLU A 50 3.94 -8.52 9.85
C GLU A 50 4.34 -7.45 8.84
N ALA A 51 3.69 -7.43 7.71
CA ALA A 51 3.97 -6.47 6.64
C ALA A 51 2.68 -6.09 5.94
N GLU A 52 2.65 -4.89 5.38
CA GLU A 52 1.50 -4.45 4.62
C GLU A 52 1.92 -4.00 3.23
N VAL A 53 1.02 -4.18 2.28
CA VAL A 53 1.19 -3.71 0.91
C VAL A 53 -0.01 -2.85 0.58
N LYS A 54 0.24 -1.62 0.19
CA LYS A 54 -0.83 -0.67 -0.12
C LYS A 54 -0.51 0.08 -1.40
N TYR A 55 -1.47 0.12 -2.31
CA TYR A 55 -1.35 0.90 -3.52
C TYR A 55 -2.16 2.18 -3.42
N THR A 56 -1.61 3.24 -3.95
CA THR A 56 -2.29 4.52 -4.06
C THR A 56 -2.22 4.97 -5.51
N LEU A 57 -3.30 5.51 -6.02
CA LEU A 57 -3.34 6.01 -7.37
C LEU A 57 -2.76 7.43 -7.41
N SER A 58 -1.77 7.65 -8.24
CA SER A 58 -1.17 8.97 -8.40
C SER A 58 -1.92 9.77 -9.47
N ASN A 59 -1.67 11.07 -9.50
CA ASN A 59 -2.30 11.96 -10.49
C ASN A 59 -1.81 11.71 -11.91
N SER A 60 -0.74 10.96 -12.08
CA SER A 60 -0.27 10.56 -13.40
C SER A 60 -1.00 9.31 -13.92
N GLY A 61 -1.94 8.80 -13.16
CA GLY A 61 -2.67 7.60 -13.53
C GLY A 61 -1.94 6.31 -13.21
N SER A 62 -0.81 6.39 -12.52
CA SER A 62 -0.03 5.20 -12.16
C SER A 62 -0.38 4.73 -10.76
N TRP A 63 -0.38 3.41 -10.58
CA TRP A 63 -0.50 2.83 -9.27
C TRP A 63 0.86 2.90 -8.58
N VAL A 64 0.88 3.56 -7.47
CA VAL A 64 2.11 3.76 -6.70
C VAL A 64 1.97 3.06 -5.37
N LEU A 65 2.99 2.33 -4.98
CA LEU A 65 3.01 1.73 -3.65
C LEU A 65 3.24 2.81 -2.62
N GLU A 66 2.64 2.64 -1.46
CA GLU A 66 2.91 3.54 -0.36
C GLU A 66 4.41 3.61 -0.10
N SER A 67 4.89 4.80 0.13
CA SER A 67 6.32 5.05 0.24
C SER A 67 6.98 4.42 1.45
N ALA A 68 6.21 4.05 2.44
CA ALA A 68 6.74 3.57 3.69
C ALA A 68 6.02 2.33 4.19
N PRO A 69 6.26 1.18 3.55
CA PRO A 69 5.72 -0.02 4.11
C PRO A 69 6.38 -0.26 5.43
N SER A 70 5.60 -0.71 6.37
CA SER A 70 6.09 -0.99 7.69
C SER A 70 6.24 -2.49 7.85
N ILE A 71 7.30 -2.90 8.52
CA ILE A 71 7.49 -4.28 8.90
C ILE A 71 7.55 -4.33 10.42
N TRP A 72 6.72 -5.15 11.01
CA TRP A 72 6.74 -5.37 12.45
C TRP A 72 7.40 -6.70 12.73
N VAL A 73 8.34 -6.72 13.66
CA VAL A 73 9.03 -7.93 14.08
C VAL A 73 8.62 -8.19 15.52
N ARG A 74 8.01 -9.33 15.79
CA ARG A 74 7.58 -9.71 17.14
C ARG A 74 8.37 -10.92 17.60
N SER A 75 9.07 -10.77 18.70
CA SER A 75 9.91 -11.82 19.23
C SER A 75 10.10 -11.64 20.73
N GLU A 76 10.17 -12.73 21.43
CA GLU A 76 10.51 -12.72 22.88
C GLU A 76 11.93 -12.23 23.10
N LYS A 77 12.76 -12.28 22.09
CA LYS A 77 14.15 -11.83 22.18
C LYS A 77 14.25 -10.30 22.27
N LEU A 78 13.19 -9.60 21.92
CA LEU A 78 13.16 -8.14 21.95
C LEU A 78 12.72 -7.62 23.31
N PRO A 79 13.29 -6.52 23.80
CA PRO A 79 12.96 -6.00 25.13
C PRO A 79 11.48 -5.73 25.36
N ASN A 80 10.78 -5.20 24.34
CA ASN A 80 9.36 -4.93 24.44
C ASN A 80 8.53 -5.91 23.61
N GLY A 81 9.16 -6.97 23.12
CA GLY A 81 8.46 -7.96 22.31
C GLY A 81 8.22 -7.55 20.88
N VAL A 82 8.48 -6.32 20.49
CA VAL A 82 8.22 -5.84 19.16
C VAL A 82 9.28 -4.84 18.69
N PHE A 83 9.59 -4.88 17.40
CA PHE A 83 10.49 -3.93 16.76
C PHE A 83 9.84 -3.47 15.46
N TYR A 84 9.81 -2.17 15.25
CA TYR A 84 9.16 -1.58 14.08
C TYR A 84 10.21 -1.13 13.08
N ILE A 85 10.11 -1.63 11.85
CA ILE A 85 10.99 -1.21 10.76
C ILE A 85 10.21 -0.21 9.90
N TYR A 86 10.66 1.02 9.95
CA TYR A 86 10.02 2.09 9.21
C TYR A 86 10.70 2.27 7.85
N GLY A 87 9.98 1.97 6.79
CA GLY A 87 10.51 2.02 5.43
C GLY A 87 10.77 3.42 4.89
N GLY A 88 10.35 4.45 5.63
CA GLY A 88 10.59 5.83 5.22
C GLY A 88 12.01 6.34 5.46
N GLN A 89 12.82 5.60 6.20
CA GLN A 89 14.21 5.99 6.41
C GLN A 89 14.99 5.86 5.12
N SER A 90 15.75 6.89 4.76
CA SER A 90 16.47 6.91 3.49
C SER A 90 17.44 5.73 3.32
N GLU A 91 18.06 5.31 4.41
CA GLU A 91 19.02 4.20 4.39
C GLU A 91 18.34 2.85 4.12
N LEU A 92 17.06 2.74 4.39
CA LEU A 92 16.30 1.50 4.23
C LEU A 92 15.43 1.46 2.98
N LYS A 93 15.31 2.59 2.28
CA LYS A 93 14.41 2.68 1.12
C LYS A 93 14.64 1.61 0.07
N GLU A 94 15.88 1.38 -0.26
CA GLU A 94 16.22 0.46 -1.34
C GLU A 94 15.85 -0.98 -0.97
N ILE A 95 16.27 -1.42 0.20
CA ILE A 95 16.02 -2.80 0.62
C ILE A 95 14.54 -3.04 0.88
N ILE A 96 13.85 -2.06 1.43
CA ILE A 96 12.40 -2.16 1.66
C ILE A 96 11.66 -2.19 0.32
N SER A 97 12.14 -1.44 -0.67
CA SER A 97 11.57 -1.48 -2.02
C SER A 97 11.72 -2.86 -2.65
N GLU A 98 12.86 -3.50 -2.45
CA GLU A 98 13.07 -4.87 -2.95
C GLU A 98 12.14 -5.86 -2.26
N PHE A 99 12.00 -5.75 -0.96
CA PHE A 99 11.08 -6.59 -0.20
C PHE A 99 9.65 -6.44 -0.73
N ARG A 100 9.25 -5.21 -0.98
CA ARG A 100 7.93 -4.90 -1.50
C ARG A 100 7.68 -5.56 -2.85
N LYS A 101 8.67 -5.50 -3.75
CA LYS A 101 8.57 -6.13 -5.07
C LYS A 101 8.35 -7.63 -4.93
N VAL A 102 9.07 -8.27 -4.04
CA VAL A 102 8.92 -9.71 -3.81
C VAL A 102 7.53 -10.04 -3.30
N MET A 103 7.02 -9.24 -2.37
CA MET A 103 5.66 -9.45 -1.86
C MET A 103 4.61 -9.28 -2.96
N ILE A 104 4.77 -8.26 -3.79
CA ILE A 104 3.83 -8.03 -4.89
C ILE A 104 3.88 -9.18 -5.88
N ASP A 105 5.06 -9.59 -6.29
CA ASP A 105 5.22 -10.64 -7.28
C ASP A 105 4.63 -11.97 -6.81
N LYS A 106 4.75 -12.24 -5.52
CA LYS A 106 4.30 -13.53 -5.01
C LYS A 106 2.85 -13.53 -4.53
N TYR A 107 2.37 -12.44 -3.95
CA TYR A 107 1.09 -12.45 -3.25
C TYR A 107 0.08 -11.40 -3.71
N CYS A 108 0.50 -10.39 -4.44
CA CYS A 108 -0.34 -9.22 -4.69
C CYS A 108 -0.57 -8.89 -6.16
N GLN A 109 -0.30 -9.82 -7.06
CA GLN A 109 -0.46 -9.54 -8.50
C GLN A 109 -1.90 -9.22 -8.89
N ASP A 110 -2.85 -9.81 -8.19
CA ASP A 110 -4.27 -9.60 -8.44
C ASP A 110 -4.81 -8.33 -7.76
N MET A 111 -3.96 -7.63 -7.02
CA MET A 111 -4.39 -6.50 -6.21
C MET A 111 -4.64 -5.25 -7.02
N LYS A 112 -3.93 -5.11 -8.13
CA LYS A 112 -4.02 -3.92 -8.96
C LYS A 112 -5.31 -3.94 -9.78
N PRO A 113 -6.19 -2.96 -9.67
CA PRO A 113 -7.38 -2.94 -10.50
C PRO A 113 -7.03 -2.63 -11.95
N SER A 114 -7.90 -2.99 -12.87
CA SER A 114 -7.71 -2.68 -14.26
C SER A 114 -7.82 -1.17 -14.47
N GLU A 115 -7.12 -0.67 -15.49
CA GLU A 115 -7.17 0.74 -15.82
C GLU A 115 -8.61 1.20 -16.11
N LYS A 116 -9.38 0.36 -16.76
CA LYS A 116 -10.77 0.69 -17.06
C LYS A 116 -11.61 0.89 -15.81
N VAL A 117 -11.43 0.06 -14.80
CA VAL A 117 -12.16 0.20 -13.53
C VAL A 117 -11.84 1.55 -12.88
N VAL A 118 -10.58 1.93 -12.92
CA VAL A 118 -10.14 3.20 -12.34
C VAL A 118 -10.71 4.37 -13.13
N GLU A 119 -10.64 4.31 -14.46
CA GLU A 119 -11.19 5.38 -15.31
C GLU A 119 -12.69 5.55 -15.08
N ASP A 120 -13.43 4.45 -15.02
CA ASP A 120 -14.87 4.51 -14.79
C ASP A 120 -15.19 5.14 -13.43
N ALA A 121 -14.42 4.78 -12.41
CA ALA A 121 -14.60 5.36 -11.08
C ALA A 121 -14.30 6.86 -11.08
N LEU A 122 -13.23 7.27 -11.75
CA LEU A 122 -12.86 8.69 -11.84
C LEU A 122 -13.89 9.48 -12.63
N ASP A 123 -14.42 8.90 -13.69
CA ASP A 123 -15.49 9.53 -14.46
C ASP A 123 -16.72 9.76 -13.60
N GLY A 124 -17.10 8.78 -12.78
CA GLY A 124 -18.21 8.91 -11.87
C GLY A 124 -17.98 10.03 -10.85
N ILE A 125 -16.78 10.11 -10.32
CA ILE A 125 -16.42 11.15 -9.36
C ILE A 125 -16.45 12.53 -10.04
N ALA A 126 -15.88 12.62 -11.24
CA ALA A 126 -15.85 13.88 -11.97
C ALA A 126 -17.26 14.37 -12.30
N LYS A 127 -18.14 13.47 -12.71
CA LYS A 127 -19.54 13.82 -12.98
C LYS A 127 -20.25 14.31 -11.73
N GLY A 128 -19.99 13.71 -10.60
CA GLY A 128 -20.58 14.14 -9.34
C GLY A 128 -20.17 15.57 -8.99
N ILE A 129 -18.91 15.90 -9.17
CA ILE A 129 -18.40 17.23 -8.91
C ILE A 129 -18.99 18.23 -9.91
N SER A 130 -19.02 17.87 -11.19
CA SER A 130 -19.57 18.73 -12.22
C SER A 130 -21.02 19.08 -11.97
N LEU A 131 -21.83 18.10 -11.59
CA LEU A 131 -23.23 18.35 -11.31
C LEU A 131 -23.40 19.28 -10.12
N SER A 132 -22.62 19.07 -9.08
CA SER A 132 -22.67 19.91 -7.90
C SER A 132 -22.25 21.34 -8.25
N THR A 133 -21.15 21.49 -8.94
CA THR A 133 -20.66 22.79 -9.36
C THR A 133 -21.65 23.51 -10.26
N TYR A 134 -22.24 22.78 -11.20
CA TYR A 134 -23.23 23.35 -12.09
C TYR A 134 -24.43 23.87 -11.31
N ARG A 135 -24.92 23.13 -10.38
CA ARG A 135 -26.06 23.55 -9.54
C ARG A 135 -25.72 24.80 -8.76
N ASP A 136 -24.57 24.84 -8.15
CA ASP A 136 -24.14 25.98 -7.36
C ASP A 136 -24.01 27.21 -8.21
N ASN A 137 -23.39 27.06 -9.37
CA ASN A 137 -23.23 28.19 -10.28
C ASN A 137 -24.56 28.65 -10.84
N LYS A 138 -25.46 27.73 -11.12
CA LYS A 138 -26.76 28.08 -11.62
C LYS A 138 -27.55 28.84 -10.57
N LEU A 139 -27.42 28.43 -9.31
CA LEU A 139 -28.11 29.11 -8.24
C LEU A 139 -27.52 30.48 -7.98
N ASN A 140 -26.22 30.55 -8.09
CA ASN A 140 -25.56 31.79 -7.78
C ASN A 140 -25.57 32.77 -8.93
N LYS A 141 -25.60 32.22 -10.16
CA LYS A 141 -25.48 33.04 -11.21
C LYS A 141 -26.58 33.12 -11.94
N VAL A 142 -27.47 32.57 -11.65
CA VAL A 142 -28.43 32.47 -12.31
C VAL A 142 -28.86 32.72 -12.57
N LEU A 143 -28.67 32.50 -12.25
CA LEU A 143 -28.49 32.15 -12.17
C LEU A 143 -27.70 32.58 -13.01
N GLY A 144 -26.94 32.50 -13.23
CA GLY A 144 -26.15 32.75 -13.74
C GLY A 144 -25.47 32.44 -14.78
N VAL A 145 -24.69 32.52 -14.99
CA VAL A 145 -23.92 32.46 -15.92
C VAL A 145 -23.20 31.46 -16.20
N PHE A 146 -23.25 30.66 -15.80
CA PHE A 146 -22.48 29.80 -15.99
C PHE A 146 -22.42 29.24 -17.06
N GLY A 147 -21.87 29.36 -17.42
CA GLY A 147 -21.82 28.90 -18.42
C GLY A 147 -22.10 27.71 -18.69
N LEU A 148 -22.02 27.00 -18.30
CA LEU A 148 -22.12 25.90 -18.56
C LEU A 148 -23.16 25.46 -18.44
N GLY A 149 -23.46 25.56 -18.54
CA GLY A 149 -24.27 25.09 -18.39
C GLY A 149 -25.24 25.28 -18.34
N LYS A 150 -25.32 25.78 -18.51
CA LYS A 150 -26.38 25.85 -18.43
C LYS A 150 -26.76 25.34 -19.05
#